data_3bb686ae122598d1a9fe0e0b4243c665
#
_entry.id   3bb686ae122598d1a9fe0e0b4243c665
#
_cell.length_a   1.000
_cell.length_b   1.000
_cell.length_c   1.000
_cell.angle_alpha   90.00
_cell.angle_beta   90.00
_cell.angle_gamma   90.00
#
_symmetry.space_group_name_H-M   'P 1'
#
loop_
_entity.id
_entity.type
_entity.pdbx_description
1 polymer ?
#
loop_
_entity_poly.entity_id
_entity_poly.type
_entity_poly.pdbx_seq_one_letter_code
_entity_poly.pdbx_strand_id
1 'polypeptide(L)'
;MALDPERVEDLLGHEALDDYRHYLETEYQRKEHVLSEAEEKVLSEKSITGKNAWTRFFDETLGAARFELDGESLTQEQTLSKLYDPDRTVRREAAHAFTDGLKDHLRTLTYVFNTLLADKASTDRLRDYDHWLEQRNLANEVDDETVDTLIEAVTGRYDLVARFYRLKKQLLDVDELYDYDRYAPIREADSTYEWGDARALVLEAYGDFHPTMAQVARQFFEGDWIDAALVPGKRSGAFSHGTVPSAHPYVLLNYTGKPRDVQTLAHELGHGVHQSLAREQSIFHHGTPLTTAEMASVFGEMLVFQRLMRNEEDPANRLALLVAKIDDTLATVFRQVAMNRFEHRIHTARRNQGELQADQFAAHWMETQQAMFEGSVTLGEHYQHWW
;
A
#
# COMPACT_ATOMS: atom_id res chain seq x y z
N MET A 1 3.83 30.98 -10.72
CA MET A 1 5.18 30.64 -10.29
C MET A 1 6.29 31.40 -11.05
N ALA A 2 5.95 32.52 -11.66
CA ALA A 2 6.90 33.38 -12.40
C ALA A 2 7.49 34.52 -11.53
N LEU A 3 7.26 34.50 -10.22
CA LEU A 3 7.76 35.53 -9.32
C LEU A 3 9.23 35.25 -8.97
N ASP A 4 9.99 36.35 -8.82
CA ASP A 4 11.37 36.25 -8.33
C ASP A 4 11.42 35.90 -6.83
N PRO A 5 12.55 35.37 -6.31
CA PRO A 5 12.65 34.88 -4.93
C PRO A 5 12.36 35.97 -3.87
N GLU A 6 12.84 37.21 -4.07
CA GLU A 6 12.63 38.30 -3.12
C GLU A 6 11.13 38.63 -3.01
N ARG A 7 10.41 38.62 -4.13
CA ARG A 7 8.98 38.87 -4.17
C ARG A 7 8.17 37.74 -3.51
N VAL A 8 8.61 36.47 -3.65
CA VAL A 8 7.99 35.32 -2.99
C VAL A 8 8.16 35.41 -1.49
N GLU A 9 9.36 35.72 -1.02
CA GLU A 9 9.66 35.88 0.41
C GLU A 9 8.83 37.01 1.05
N ASP A 10 8.73 38.17 0.38
CA ASP A 10 7.88 39.30 0.79
C ASP A 10 6.38 38.85 0.89
N LEU A 11 5.88 38.14 -0.09
CA LEU A 11 4.49 37.64 -0.09
C LEU A 11 4.24 36.61 1.00
N LEU A 12 5.14 35.64 1.18
CA LEU A 12 5.04 34.60 2.21
C LEU A 12 5.13 35.20 3.63
N GLY A 13 5.76 36.35 3.79
CA GLY A 13 5.78 37.12 5.06
C GLY A 13 4.48 37.86 5.39
N HIS A 14 3.48 37.86 4.49
CA HIS A 14 2.26 38.61 4.69
C HIS A 14 1.20 37.80 5.46
N GLU A 15 0.70 38.37 6.59
CA GLU A 15 -0.29 37.72 7.48
C GLU A 15 -1.53 37.19 6.75
N ALA A 16 -1.99 37.87 5.70
CA ALA A 16 -3.14 37.39 4.90
C ALA A 16 -2.92 36.10 4.14
N LEU A 17 -1.68 35.59 4.05
CA LEU A 17 -1.30 34.35 3.40
C LEU A 17 -0.93 33.25 4.39
N ASP A 18 -1.03 33.47 5.71
CA ASP A 18 -0.64 32.49 6.71
C ASP A 18 -1.35 31.12 6.53
N ASP A 19 -2.65 31.14 6.23
CA ASP A 19 -3.44 29.93 5.97
C ASP A 19 -3.04 29.18 4.69
N TYR A 20 -2.24 29.79 3.83
CA TYR A 20 -1.81 29.24 2.54
C TYR A 20 -0.30 29.04 2.47
N ARG A 21 0.44 29.48 3.49
CA ARG A 21 1.91 29.55 3.49
C ARG A 21 2.54 28.22 3.10
N HIS A 22 2.22 27.15 3.82
CA HIS A 22 2.78 25.83 3.57
C HIS A 22 2.53 25.35 2.12
N TYR A 23 1.29 25.48 1.64
CA TYR A 23 0.95 25.13 0.25
C TYR A 23 1.79 25.92 -0.76
N LEU A 24 1.93 27.24 -0.54
CA LEU A 24 2.71 28.11 -1.43
C LEU A 24 4.20 27.76 -1.40
N GLU A 25 4.75 27.46 -0.22
CA GLU A 25 6.13 27.00 -0.06
C GLU A 25 6.38 25.67 -0.79
N THR A 26 5.50 24.67 -0.62
CA THR A 26 5.57 23.39 -1.30
C THR A 26 5.48 23.54 -2.83
N GLU A 27 4.56 24.38 -3.31
CA GLU A 27 4.45 24.67 -4.75
C GLU A 27 5.67 25.45 -5.26
N TYR A 28 6.28 26.29 -4.44
CA TYR A 28 7.48 27.03 -4.82
C TYR A 28 8.71 26.11 -4.91
N GLN A 29 8.85 25.12 -4.03
CA GLN A 29 9.90 24.09 -4.11
C GLN A 29 9.88 23.34 -5.44
N ARG A 30 8.69 23.13 -6.01
CA ARG A 30 8.51 22.45 -7.31
C ARG A 30 8.79 23.34 -8.52
N LYS A 31 9.08 24.63 -8.32
CA LYS A 31 9.20 25.64 -9.39
C LYS A 31 10.23 25.27 -10.44
N GLU A 32 11.36 24.69 -10.04
CA GLU A 32 12.45 24.33 -10.95
C GLU A 32 12.06 23.22 -11.93
N HIS A 33 11.05 22.41 -11.56
CA HIS A 33 10.54 21.29 -12.35
C HIS A 33 9.27 21.61 -13.15
N VAL A 34 8.82 22.88 -13.10
CA VAL A 34 7.65 23.33 -13.86
C VAL A 34 8.09 23.77 -15.25
N LEU A 35 7.46 23.22 -16.28
CA LEU A 35 7.69 23.56 -17.67
C LEU A 35 6.93 24.85 -18.08
N SER A 36 7.16 25.32 -19.30
CA SER A 36 6.35 26.41 -19.81
C SER A 36 4.87 26.04 -19.89
N GLU A 37 3.98 27.03 -19.82
CA GLU A 37 2.52 26.81 -19.90
C GLU A 37 2.12 25.99 -21.14
N ALA A 38 2.76 26.25 -22.25
CA ALA A 38 2.48 25.52 -23.51
C ALA A 38 2.88 24.03 -23.42
N GLU A 39 4.04 23.76 -22.81
CA GLU A 39 4.53 22.38 -22.59
C GLU A 39 3.68 21.64 -21.57
N GLU A 40 3.33 22.27 -20.44
CA GLU A 40 2.43 21.69 -19.43
C GLU A 40 1.08 21.31 -20.05
N LYS A 41 0.52 22.20 -20.87
CA LYS A 41 -0.73 21.94 -21.56
C LYS A 41 -0.63 20.73 -22.50
N VAL A 42 0.45 20.65 -23.30
CA VAL A 42 0.68 19.51 -24.19
C VAL A 42 0.83 18.21 -23.41
N LEU A 43 1.63 18.20 -22.32
CA LEU A 43 1.83 17.00 -21.49
C LEU A 43 0.53 16.58 -20.80
N SER A 44 -0.25 17.53 -20.29
CA SER A 44 -1.56 17.27 -19.68
C SER A 44 -2.53 16.62 -20.67
N GLU A 45 -2.69 17.19 -21.84
CA GLU A 45 -3.56 16.64 -22.91
C GLU A 45 -3.08 15.25 -23.38
N LYS A 46 -1.77 15.06 -23.49
CA LYS A 46 -1.19 13.78 -23.93
C LYS A 46 -1.19 12.70 -22.84
N SER A 47 -1.29 13.07 -21.56
CA SER A 47 -1.34 12.10 -20.47
C SER A 47 -2.50 11.12 -20.57
N ILE A 48 -3.64 11.56 -21.15
CA ILE A 48 -4.85 10.74 -21.34
C ILE A 48 -4.56 9.52 -22.24
N THR A 49 -3.79 9.71 -23.31
CA THR A 49 -3.40 8.67 -24.27
C THR A 49 -1.98 8.15 -24.05
N GLY A 50 -1.25 8.69 -23.09
CA GLY A 50 0.08 8.29 -22.63
C GLY A 50 -0.01 7.44 -21.36
N LYS A 51 0.63 7.91 -20.29
CA LYS A 51 0.72 7.20 -19.02
C LYS A 51 -0.64 6.66 -18.53
N ASN A 52 -1.68 7.49 -18.52
CA ASN A 52 -2.98 7.09 -17.97
C ASN A 52 -3.63 5.96 -18.80
N ALA A 53 -3.43 5.93 -20.11
CA ALA A 53 -3.93 4.84 -20.95
C ALA A 53 -3.23 3.52 -20.66
N TRP A 54 -1.92 3.54 -20.40
CA TRP A 54 -1.15 2.34 -20.08
C TRP A 54 -1.47 1.80 -18.68
N THR A 55 -1.65 2.68 -17.69
CA THR A 55 -2.12 2.29 -16.36
C THR A 55 -3.51 1.65 -16.44
N ARG A 56 -4.44 2.28 -17.16
CA ARG A 56 -5.77 1.71 -17.38
C ARG A 56 -5.72 0.37 -18.10
N PHE A 57 -4.87 0.23 -19.11
CA PHE A 57 -4.73 -1.03 -19.84
C PHE A 57 -4.17 -2.15 -18.95
N PHE A 58 -3.25 -1.83 -18.04
CA PHE A 58 -2.79 -2.75 -17.01
C PHE A 58 -3.95 -3.23 -16.11
N ASP A 59 -4.72 -2.29 -15.57
CA ASP A 59 -5.86 -2.58 -14.70
C ASP A 59 -6.92 -3.43 -15.42
N GLU A 60 -7.26 -3.09 -16.67
CA GLU A 60 -8.21 -3.86 -17.50
C GLU A 60 -7.67 -5.27 -17.81
N THR A 61 -6.37 -5.40 -18.08
CA THR A 61 -5.74 -6.70 -18.38
C THR A 61 -5.81 -7.62 -17.18
N LEU A 62 -5.38 -7.16 -16.00
CA LEU A 62 -5.42 -7.97 -14.78
C LEU A 62 -6.84 -8.19 -14.26
N GLY A 63 -7.73 -7.21 -14.38
CA GLY A 63 -9.13 -7.36 -14.01
C GLY A 63 -9.88 -8.38 -14.88
N ALA A 64 -9.50 -8.51 -16.15
CA ALA A 64 -10.04 -9.51 -17.07
C ALA A 64 -9.36 -10.87 -16.95
N ALA A 65 -8.15 -10.95 -16.40
CA ALA A 65 -7.40 -12.19 -16.25
C ALA A 65 -8.17 -13.21 -15.42
N ARG A 66 -8.02 -14.49 -15.78
CA ARG A 66 -8.61 -15.61 -15.06
C ARG A 66 -7.51 -16.62 -14.73
N PHE A 67 -7.71 -17.28 -13.60
CA PHE A 67 -6.75 -18.18 -13.00
C PHE A 67 -7.44 -19.51 -12.76
N GLU A 68 -6.99 -20.56 -13.42
CA GLU A 68 -7.63 -21.87 -13.36
C GLU A 68 -7.13 -22.64 -12.15
N LEU A 69 -8.03 -22.96 -11.21
CA LEU A 69 -7.74 -23.72 -10.00
C LEU A 69 -8.84 -24.75 -9.78
N ASP A 70 -8.51 -26.04 -9.75
CA ASP A 70 -9.43 -27.17 -9.54
C ASP A 70 -10.62 -27.20 -10.50
N GLY A 71 -10.42 -26.72 -11.73
CA GLY A 71 -11.46 -26.65 -12.76
C GLY A 71 -12.41 -25.45 -12.63
N GLU A 72 -12.13 -24.55 -11.69
CA GLU A 72 -12.81 -23.27 -11.53
C GLU A 72 -11.97 -22.13 -12.11
N SER A 73 -12.63 -21.20 -12.78
CA SER A 73 -12.01 -20.01 -13.35
C SER A 73 -12.17 -18.83 -12.39
N LEU A 74 -11.12 -18.49 -11.67
CA LEU A 74 -11.11 -17.53 -10.58
C LEU A 74 -10.59 -16.15 -11.02
N THR A 75 -10.99 -15.11 -10.31
CA THR A 75 -10.37 -13.78 -10.42
C THR A 75 -9.03 -13.75 -9.66
N GLN A 76 -8.22 -12.72 -9.90
CA GLN A 76 -6.98 -12.50 -9.17
C GLN A 76 -7.20 -12.52 -7.64
N GLU A 77 -8.18 -11.77 -7.15
CA GLU A 77 -8.49 -11.67 -5.73
C GLU A 77 -8.91 -13.03 -5.12
N GLN A 78 -9.77 -13.77 -5.84
CA GLN A 78 -10.19 -15.10 -5.40
C GLN A 78 -9.02 -16.06 -5.33
N THR A 79 -8.11 -16.02 -6.29
CA THR A 79 -6.92 -16.88 -6.32
C THR A 79 -5.94 -16.53 -5.20
N LEU A 80 -5.63 -15.23 -5.02
CA LEU A 80 -4.73 -14.77 -3.96
C LEU A 80 -5.30 -15.03 -2.56
N SER A 81 -6.63 -14.99 -2.39
CA SER A 81 -7.26 -15.31 -1.10
C SER A 81 -7.01 -16.77 -0.67
N LYS A 82 -6.78 -17.68 -1.62
CA LYS A 82 -6.43 -19.09 -1.35
C LYS A 82 -5.02 -19.26 -0.76
N LEU A 83 -4.16 -18.26 -0.86
CA LEU A 83 -2.85 -18.30 -0.20
C LEU A 83 -2.95 -18.24 1.34
N TYR A 84 -4.12 -17.86 1.86
CA TYR A 84 -4.43 -17.87 3.30
C TYR A 84 -5.15 -19.14 3.77
N ASP A 85 -5.33 -20.11 2.89
CA ASP A 85 -5.99 -21.38 3.24
C ASP A 85 -5.12 -22.17 4.24
N PRO A 86 -5.70 -22.83 5.26
CA PRO A 86 -4.95 -23.69 6.18
C PRO A 86 -4.32 -24.89 5.47
N ASP A 87 -4.94 -25.41 4.40
CA ASP A 87 -4.37 -26.52 3.62
C ASP A 87 -3.22 -26.03 2.72
N ARG A 88 -2.04 -26.59 2.98
CA ARG A 88 -0.82 -26.29 2.23
C ARG A 88 -0.94 -26.62 0.73
N THR A 89 -1.69 -27.67 0.38
CA THR A 89 -1.89 -28.06 -1.01
C THR A 89 -2.65 -26.99 -1.76
N VAL A 90 -3.73 -26.47 -1.16
CA VAL A 90 -4.53 -25.37 -1.73
C VAL A 90 -3.66 -24.12 -1.95
N ARG A 91 -2.83 -23.76 -0.98
CA ARG A 91 -1.92 -22.60 -1.12
C ARG A 91 -0.93 -22.78 -2.26
N ARG A 92 -0.31 -23.95 -2.36
CA ARG A 92 0.64 -24.27 -3.43
C ARG A 92 -0.03 -24.21 -4.81
N GLU A 93 -1.18 -24.84 -4.95
CA GLU A 93 -1.93 -24.87 -6.21
C GLU A 93 -2.41 -23.49 -6.61
N ALA A 94 -2.86 -22.68 -5.66
CA ALA A 94 -3.21 -21.28 -5.90
C ALA A 94 -2.01 -20.44 -6.37
N ALA A 95 -0.81 -20.64 -5.78
CA ALA A 95 0.40 -19.96 -6.22
C ALA A 95 0.80 -20.33 -7.65
N HIS A 96 0.68 -21.60 -8.01
CA HIS A 96 0.94 -22.06 -9.38
C HIS A 96 -0.11 -21.55 -10.36
N ALA A 97 -1.40 -21.67 -10.03
CA ALA A 97 -2.49 -21.16 -10.86
C ALA A 97 -2.34 -19.65 -11.12
N PHE A 98 -2.01 -18.87 -10.07
CA PHE A 98 -1.74 -17.45 -10.21
C PHE A 98 -0.58 -17.17 -11.15
N THR A 99 0.52 -17.91 -11.01
CA THR A 99 1.69 -17.76 -11.90
C THR A 99 1.36 -18.09 -13.34
N ASP A 100 0.63 -19.18 -13.58
CA ASP A 100 0.30 -19.59 -14.95
C ASP A 100 -0.60 -18.57 -15.64
N GLY A 101 -1.59 -18.02 -14.93
CA GLY A 101 -2.39 -16.91 -15.45
C GLY A 101 -1.58 -15.64 -15.72
N LEU A 102 -0.58 -15.31 -14.87
CA LEU A 102 0.33 -14.19 -15.16
C LEU A 102 1.19 -14.45 -16.41
N LYS A 103 1.66 -15.69 -16.63
CA LYS A 103 2.45 -16.05 -17.81
C LYS A 103 1.68 -15.84 -19.11
N ASP A 104 0.37 -16.07 -19.12
CA ASP A 104 -0.48 -15.83 -20.29
C ASP A 104 -0.48 -14.35 -20.70
N HIS A 105 -0.26 -13.47 -19.75
CA HIS A 105 -0.19 -12.01 -19.95
C HIS A 105 1.23 -11.44 -19.92
N LEU A 106 2.27 -12.27 -19.72
CA LEU A 106 3.64 -11.84 -19.44
C LEU A 106 4.18 -10.85 -20.48
N ARG A 107 3.93 -11.11 -21.77
CA ARG A 107 4.33 -10.20 -22.85
C ARG A 107 3.68 -8.82 -22.72
N THR A 108 2.40 -8.78 -22.42
CA THR A 108 1.63 -7.55 -22.25
C THR A 108 2.13 -6.77 -21.04
N LEU A 109 2.28 -7.44 -19.89
CA LEU A 109 2.76 -6.84 -18.65
C LEU A 109 4.18 -6.28 -18.82
N THR A 110 5.10 -7.04 -19.43
CA THR A 110 6.45 -6.59 -19.76
C THR A 110 6.45 -5.33 -20.62
N TYR A 111 5.57 -5.27 -21.64
CA TYR A 111 5.46 -4.11 -22.51
C TYR A 111 4.91 -2.88 -21.76
N VAL A 112 3.88 -3.06 -20.94
CA VAL A 112 3.29 -1.98 -20.11
C VAL A 112 4.33 -1.42 -19.14
N PHE A 113 5.05 -2.27 -18.41
CA PHE A 113 6.11 -1.83 -17.50
C PHE A 113 7.21 -1.05 -18.23
N ASN A 114 7.73 -1.57 -19.33
CA ASN A 114 8.73 -0.85 -20.13
C ASN A 114 8.24 0.52 -20.61
N THR A 115 6.96 0.61 -21.00
CA THR A 115 6.36 1.85 -21.47
C THR A 115 6.24 2.86 -20.34
N LEU A 116 5.77 2.44 -19.15
CA LEU A 116 5.65 3.32 -17.99
C LEU A 116 7.02 3.76 -17.46
N LEU A 117 8.01 2.86 -17.44
CA LEU A 117 9.39 3.20 -17.07
C LEU A 117 10.01 4.20 -18.04
N ALA A 118 9.74 4.07 -19.34
CA ALA A 118 10.22 5.01 -20.37
C ALA A 118 9.52 6.37 -20.26
N ASP A 119 8.22 6.38 -20.04
CA ASP A 119 7.44 7.61 -19.82
C ASP A 119 7.95 8.38 -18.60
N LYS A 120 8.17 7.67 -17.49
CA LYS A 120 8.76 8.25 -16.26
C LYS A 120 10.15 8.82 -16.53
N ALA A 121 11.02 8.07 -17.21
CA ALA A 121 12.36 8.54 -17.53
C ALA A 121 12.36 9.78 -18.45
N SER A 122 11.40 9.86 -19.39
CA SER A 122 11.23 11.02 -20.26
C SER A 122 10.71 12.22 -19.49
N THR A 123 9.73 12.02 -18.62
CA THR A 123 9.15 13.07 -17.78
C THR A 123 10.20 13.64 -16.83
N ASP A 124 11.00 12.78 -16.19
CA ASP A 124 12.06 13.24 -15.28
C ASP A 124 13.10 14.10 -16.01
N ARG A 125 13.55 13.65 -17.18
CA ARG A 125 14.51 14.40 -17.99
C ARG A 125 13.94 15.75 -18.47
N LEU A 126 12.67 15.80 -18.87
CA LEU A 126 12.04 17.03 -19.32
C LEU A 126 11.86 18.04 -18.19
N ARG A 127 11.65 17.56 -16.99
CA ARG A 127 11.41 18.36 -15.79
C ARG A 127 12.67 18.61 -14.96
N ASP A 128 13.82 18.12 -15.43
CA ASP A 128 15.12 18.27 -14.77
C ASP A 128 15.14 17.66 -13.36
N TYR A 129 14.55 16.46 -13.20
CA TYR A 129 14.70 15.66 -12.01
C TYR A 129 16.00 14.85 -12.06
N ASP A 130 16.79 14.89 -11.01
CA ASP A 130 18.09 14.23 -10.91
C ASP A 130 17.98 12.70 -10.93
N HIS A 131 16.92 12.17 -10.29
CA HIS A 131 16.71 10.73 -10.17
C HIS A 131 15.22 10.36 -10.18
N TRP A 132 14.94 9.07 -10.27
CA TRP A 132 13.59 8.53 -10.46
C TRP A 132 12.64 8.76 -9.26
N LEU A 133 13.16 8.95 -8.03
CA LEU A 133 12.39 9.17 -6.81
C LEU A 133 12.15 10.65 -6.49
N GLU A 134 12.95 11.57 -7.00
CA GLU A 134 12.92 12.98 -6.61
C GLU A 134 11.51 13.59 -6.68
N GLN A 135 10.81 13.38 -7.79
CA GLN A 135 9.42 13.84 -7.92
C GLN A 135 8.52 13.28 -6.81
N ARG A 136 8.74 12.03 -6.43
CA ARG A 136 7.97 11.35 -5.37
C ARG A 136 8.33 11.92 -3.99
N ASN A 137 9.61 12.13 -3.73
CA ASN A 137 10.08 12.68 -2.47
C ASN A 137 9.57 14.10 -2.26
N LEU A 138 9.62 14.94 -3.28
CA LEU A 138 9.00 16.28 -3.25
C LEU A 138 7.48 16.21 -3.00
N ALA A 139 6.77 15.28 -3.65
CA ALA A 139 5.33 15.12 -3.44
C ALA A 139 4.98 14.57 -2.05
N ASN A 140 5.89 13.83 -1.44
CA ASN A 140 5.78 13.27 -0.10
C ASN A 140 6.32 14.22 0.99
N GLU A 141 6.84 15.37 0.59
CA GLU A 141 7.42 16.37 1.50
C GLU A 141 8.53 15.77 2.40
N VAL A 142 9.41 14.97 1.78
CA VAL A 142 10.53 14.30 2.44
C VAL A 142 11.79 14.47 1.62
N ASP A 143 12.94 14.67 2.26
CA ASP A 143 14.22 14.75 1.60
C ASP A 143 14.80 13.36 1.27
N ASP A 144 15.74 13.34 0.33
CA ASP A 144 16.38 12.12 -0.14
C ASP A 144 17.21 11.43 0.96
N GLU A 145 17.88 12.20 1.83
CA GLU A 145 18.69 11.67 2.93
C GLU A 145 17.82 10.88 3.92
N THR A 146 16.64 11.38 4.23
CA THR A 146 15.66 10.68 5.08
C THR A 146 15.21 9.37 4.44
N VAL A 147 14.89 9.38 3.14
CA VAL A 147 14.48 8.17 2.42
C VAL A 147 15.62 7.15 2.34
N ASP A 148 16.83 7.58 2.03
CA ASP A 148 18.00 6.71 1.96
C ASP A 148 18.33 6.11 3.34
N THR A 149 18.28 6.91 4.40
CA THR A 149 18.46 6.45 5.79
C THR A 149 17.43 5.40 6.17
N LEU A 150 16.16 5.59 5.81
CA LEU A 150 15.10 4.60 6.03
C LEU A 150 15.42 3.28 5.31
N ILE A 151 15.81 3.37 4.03
CA ILE A 151 16.15 2.20 3.22
C ILE A 151 17.33 1.44 3.85
N GLU A 152 18.40 2.14 4.23
CA GLU A 152 19.56 1.54 4.90
C GLU A 152 19.19 0.89 6.23
N ALA A 153 18.42 1.57 7.05
CA ALA A 153 17.97 1.04 8.33
C ALA A 153 17.13 -0.24 8.17
N VAL A 154 16.23 -0.28 7.19
CA VAL A 154 15.37 -1.44 6.95
C VAL A 154 16.16 -2.60 6.31
N THR A 155 16.94 -2.32 5.26
CA THR A 155 17.74 -3.37 4.59
C THR A 155 18.81 -3.94 5.51
N GLY A 156 19.38 -3.13 6.41
CA GLY A 156 20.30 -3.56 7.44
C GLY A 156 19.71 -4.47 8.53
N ARG A 157 18.37 -4.67 8.50
CA ARG A 157 17.65 -5.48 9.48
C ARG A 157 16.82 -6.62 8.86
N TYR A 158 17.18 -7.10 7.70
CA TYR A 158 16.56 -8.28 7.09
C TYR A 158 16.71 -9.54 7.95
N ASP A 159 17.67 -9.56 8.88
CA ASP A 159 17.80 -10.58 9.92
C ASP A 159 16.50 -10.81 10.72
N LEU A 160 15.71 -9.74 10.95
CA LEU A 160 14.43 -9.83 11.65
C LEU A 160 13.39 -10.60 10.83
N VAL A 161 13.35 -10.37 9.52
CA VAL A 161 12.48 -11.10 8.58
C VAL A 161 12.87 -12.58 8.60
N ALA A 162 14.15 -12.88 8.44
CA ALA A 162 14.66 -14.23 8.44
C ALA A 162 14.39 -14.95 9.76
N ARG A 163 14.57 -14.27 10.89
CA ARG A 163 14.27 -14.81 12.22
C ARG A 163 12.80 -15.16 12.37
N PHE A 164 11.89 -14.28 11.90
CA PHE A 164 10.46 -14.52 11.98
C PHE A 164 10.04 -15.71 11.13
N TYR A 165 10.45 -15.81 9.88
CA TYR A 165 10.04 -16.91 9.02
C TYR A 165 10.66 -18.26 9.43
N ARG A 166 11.86 -18.27 10.04
CA ARG A 166 12.41 -19.47 10.69
C ARG A 166 11.54 -19.93 11.87
N LEU A 167 11.00 -18.98 12.67
CA LEU A 167 10.04 -19.30 13.73
C LEU A 167 8.71 -19.76 13.15
N LYS A 168 8.16 -19.07 12.15
CA LYS A 168 6.90 -19.45 11.49
C LYS A 168 6.98 -20.85 10.87
N LYS A 169 8.12 -21.21 10.28
CA LYS A 169 8.39 -22.57 9.80
C LYS A 169 8.21 -23.63 10.90
N GLN A 170 8.72 -23.36 12.11
CA GLN A 170 8.56 -24.26 13.27
C GLN A 170 7.11 -24.33 13.74
N LEU A 171 6.42 -23.18 13.79
CA LEU A 171 5.01 -23.11 14.21
C LEU A 171 4.07 -23.82 13.24
N LEU A 172 4.40 -23.85 11.95
CA LEU A 172 3.65 -24.58 10.92
C LEU A 172 4.04 -26.06 10.81
N ASP A 173 5.07 -26.51 11.56
CA ASP A 173 5.61 -27.87 11.54
C ASP A 173 5.92 -28.38 10.09
N VAL A 174 6.61 -27.54 9.32
CA VAL A 174 7.01 -27.88 7.94
C VAL A 174 8.53 -28.00 7.83
N ASP A 175 9.01 -28.94 7.00
CA ASP A 175 10.46 -29.13 6.77
C ASP A 175 11.08 -27.98 5.99
N GLU A 176 10.29 -27.33 5.12
CA GLU A 176 10.70 -26.23 4.29
C GLU A 176 9.54 -25.24 4.12
N LEU A 177 9.82 -23.93 4.33
CA LEU A 177 8.83 -22.86 4.18
C LEU A 177 8.98 -22.24 2.79
N TYR A 178 7.98 -22.42 1.94
CA TYR A 178 7.93 -21.83 0.62
C TYR A 178 7.24 -20.45 0.63
N ASP A 179 7.38 -19.70 -0.46
CA ASP A 179 6.76 -18.40 -0.65
C ASP A 179 5.23 -18.44 -0.47
N TYR A 180 4.55 -19.50 -0.87
CA TYR A 180 3.11 -19.70 -0.67
C TYR A 180 2.73 -20.08 0.77
N ASP A 181 3.69 -20.44 1.63
CA ASP A 181 3.44 -20.71 3.06
C ASP A 181 3.50 -19.43 3.91
N ARG A 182 3.95 -18.32 3.36
CA ARG A 182 4.11 -17.05 4.12
C ARG A 182 2.79 -16.57 4.73
N TYR A 183 1.70 -16.73 4.02
CA TYR A 183 0.36 -16.30 4.47
C TYR A 183 -0.39 -17.40 5.24
N ALA A 184 0.20 -18.59 5.40
CA ALA A 184 -0.43 -19.69 6.14
C ALA A 184 -0.80 -19.24 7.56
N PRO A 185 -2.06 -19.42 7.98
CA PRO A 185 -2.43 -19.23 9.37
C PRO A 185 -1.81 -20.33 10.21
N ILE A 186 -1.29 -20.00 11.39
CA ILE A 186 -0.78 -21.02 12.34
C ILE A 186 -1.92 -21.73 13.08
N ARG A 187 -3.13 -21.18 13.00
CA ARG A 187 -4.38 -21.75 13.51
C ARG A 187 -5.54 -21.14 12.76
N GLU A 188 -6.58 -21.94 12.50
CA GLU A 188 -7.85 -21.42 12.00
C GLU A 188 -8.45 -20.45 13.03
N ALA A 189 -8.92 -19.30 12.54
CA ALA A 189 -9.65 -18.35 13.39
C ALA A 189 -11.09 -18.83 13.51
N ASP A 190 -11.46 -19.37 14.67
CA ASP A 190 -12.82 -19.79 14.99
C ASP A 190 -13.73 -18.60 15.36
N SER A 191 -13.17 -17.40 15.52
CA SER A 191 -13.91 -16.21 15.96
C SER A 191 -14.48 -15.44 14.76
N THR A 192 -15.78 -15.19 14.82
CA THR A 192 -16.47 -14.24 13.94
C THR A 192 -16.95 -13.06 14.77
N TYR A 193 -16.91 -11.88 14.17
CA TYR A 193 -17.36 -10.64 14.80
C TYR A 193 -18.56 -10.11 14.02
N GLU A 194 -19.72 -10.10 14.67
CA GLU A 194 -20.88 -9.40 14.11
C GLU A 194 -20.56 -7.89 14.01
N TRP A 195 -21.21 -7.21 13.07
CA TRP A 195 -20.96 -5.78 12.82
C TRP A 195 -21.09 -4.92 14.10
N GLY A 196 -22.08 -5.23 14.94
CA GLY A 196 -22.29 -4.55 16.23
C GLY A 196 -21.12 -4.72 17.21
N ASP A 197 -20.55 -5.93 17.26
CA ASP A 197 -19.42 -6.25 18.16
C ASP A 197 -18.13 -5.59 17.65
N ALA A 198 -17.89 -5.60 16.33
CA ALA A 198 -16.77 -4.90 15.72
C ALA A 198 -16.83 -3.39 15.99
N ARG A 199 -18.02 -2.78 15.79
CA ARG A 199 -18.27 -1.38 16.14
C ARG A 199 -17.93 -1.10 17.61
N ALA A 200 -18.45 -1.91 18.53
CA ALA A 200 -18.23 -1.73 19.97
C ALA A 200 -16.72 -1.82 20.30
N LEU A 201 -16.04 -2.84 19.77
CA LEU A 201 -14.64 -3.08 19.98
C LEU A 201 -13.76 -1.90 19.53
N VAL A 202 -14.02 -1.37 18.32
CA VAL A 202 -13.26 -0.23 17.76
C VAL A 202 -13.50 1.03 18.58
N LEU A 203 -14.78 1.34 18.87
CA LEU A 203 -15.13 2.54 19.64
C LEU A 203 -14.58 2.52 21.08
N GLU A 204 -14.56 1.35 21.71
CA GLU A 204 -13.97 1.18 23.02
C GLU A 204 -12.45 1.30 22.99
N ALA A 205 -11.77 0.68 22.00
CA ALA A 205 -10.32 0.79 21.85
C ALA A 205 -9.88 2.24 21.62
N TYR A 206 -10.62 2.96 20.78
CA TYR A 206 -10.37 4.38 20.51
C TYR A 206 -10.68 5.25 21.75
N GLY A 207 -11.74 4.93 22.48
CA GLY A 207 -12.12 5.62 23.71
C GLY A 207 -11.13 5.44 24.85
N ASP A 208 -10.52 4.25 24.98
CA ASP A 208 -9.46 3.97 25.94
C ASP A 208 -8.23 4.87 25.69
N PHE A 209 -7.96 5.20 24.43
CA PHE A 209 -6.88 6.13 24.08
C PHE A 209 -7.28 7.58 24.31
N HIS A 210 -8.38 8.03 23.68
CA HIS A 210 -8.87 9.39 23.85
C HIS A 210 -10.38 9.52 23.50
N PRO A 211 -11.19 10.16 24.35
CA PRO A 211 -12.63 10.29 24.13
C PRO A 211 -13.00 10.94 22.78
N THR A 212 -12.24 11.96 22.33
CA THR A 212 -12.48 12.64 21.05
C THR A 212 -12.31 11.68 19.87
N MET A 213 -11.33 10.78 19.90
CA MET A 213 -11.12 9.80 18.83
C MET A 213 -12.34 8.90 18.68
N ALA A 214 -12.85 8.36 19.78
CA ALA A 214 -14.09 7.56 19.78
C ALA A 214 -15.33 8.37 19.37
N GLN A 215 -15.41 9.64 19.77
CA GLN A 215 -16.53 10.50 19.41
C GLN A 215 -16.57 10.78 17.91
N VAL A 216 -15.42 11.07 17.29
CA VAL A 216 -15.33 11.29 15.85
C VAL A 216 -15.64 10.00 15.09
N ALA A 217 -15.04 8.85 15.48
CA ALA A 217 -15.33 7.56 14.88
C ALA A 217 -16.80 7.15 14.99
N ARG A 218 -17.46 7.47 16.11
CA ARG A 218 -18.91 7.20 16.32
C ARG A 218 -19.79 7.86 15.27
N GLN A 219 -19.43 9.06 14.78
CA GLN A 219 -20.21 9.77 13.75
C GLN A 219 -20.28 8.98 12.44
N PHE A 220 -19.26 8.20 12.11
CA PHE A 220 -19.26 7.35 10.92
C PHE A 220 -20.33 6.26 10.98
N PHE A 221 -20.57 5.69 12.17
CA PHE A 221 -21.61 4.68 12.38
C PHE A 221 -23.01 5.28 12.49
N GLU A 222 -23.14 6.44 13.12
CA GLU A 222 -24.43 7.10 13.34
C GLU A 222 -24.93 7.88 12.12
N GLY A 223 -23.99 8.31 11.27
CA GLY A 223 -24.29 9.07 10.05
C GLY A 223 -24.36 8.22 8.78
N ASP A 224 -24.21 6.88 8.89
CA ASP A 224 -24.15 5.95 7.75
C ASP A 224 -23.04 6.31 6.74
N TRP A 225 -21.85 6.73 7.25
CA TRP A 225 -20.70 7.11 6.40
C TRP A 225 -19.82 5.93 6.03
N ILE A 226 -20.21 4.71 6.40
CA ILE A 226 -19.49 3.46 6.13
C ILE A 226 -20.33 2.57 5.23
N ASP A 227 -19.84 2.29 4.03
CA ASP A 227 -20.38 1.25 3.15
C ASP A 227 -19.63 -0.06 3.39
N ALA A 228 -20.19 -0.94 4.26
CA ALA A 228 -19.57 -2.19 4.70
C ALA A 228 -20.15 -3.45 4.04
N ALA A 229 -21.34 -3.37 3.44
CA ALA A 229 -22.05 -4.54 2.95
C ALA A 229 -21.37 -5.17 1.74
N LEU A 230 -21.43 -6.52 1.64
CA LEU A 230 -21.04 -7.24 0.45
C LEU A 230 -22.14 -7.13 -0.62
N VAL A 231 -21.82 -6.51 -1.75
CA VAL A 231 -22.78 -6.30 -2.84
C VAL A 231 -22.13 -6.75 -4.16
N PRO A 232 -22.84 -7.50 -5.02
CA PRO A 232 -22.35 -7.84 -6.34
C PRO A 232 -21.95 -6.60 -7.16
N GLY A 233 -20.74 -6.63 -7.75
CA GLY A 233 -20.21 -5.50 -8.52
C GLY A 233 -19.57 -4.39 -7.69
N LYS A 234 -19.55 -4.49 -6.37
CA LYS A 234 -18.82 -3.57 -5.51
C LYS A 234 -17.31 -3.77 -5.67
N ARG A 235 -16.56 -2.66 -5.69
CA ARG A 235 -15.09 -2.68 -5.73
C ARG A 235 -14.53 -3.45 -4.53
N SER A 236 -13.53 -4.29 -4.77
CA SER A 236 -12.78 -4.99 -3.72
C SER A 236 -11.89 -4.04 -2.92
N GLY A 237 -11.39 -4.52 -1.78
CA GLY A 237 -10.54 -3.76 -0.86
C GLY A 237 -11.33 -2.87 0.08
N ALA A 238 -10.64 -1.90 0.68
CA ALA A 238 -11.16 -0.89 1.57
C ALA A 238 -10.48 0.45 1.31
N PHE A 239 -11.13 1.55 1.63
CA PHE A 239 -10.52 2.87 1.63
C PHE A 239 -11.33 3.87 2.47
N SER A 240 -10.66 4.90 2.96
CA SER A 240 -11.28 6.12 3.48
C SER A 240 -10.99 7.29 2.54
N HIS A 241 -11.97 8.15 2.30
CA HIS A 241 -11.84 9.31 1.44
C HIS A 241 -12.35 10.58 2.12
N GLY A 242 -11.45 11.55 2.31
CA GLY A 242 -11.72 12.80 3.02
C GLY A 242 -12.68 13.77 2.31
N THR A 243 -12.88 13.57 0.99
CA THR A 243 -13.69 14.45 0.12
C THR A 243 -13.19 15.91 0.11
N VAL A 244 -13.91 16.81 0.74
CA VAL A 244 -13.56 18.24 0.87
C VAL A 244 -13.87 18.72 2.30
N PRO A 245 -13.26 19.80 2.80
CA PRO A 245 -13.48 20.28 4.17
C PRO A 245 -14.95 20.53 4.53
N SER A 246 -15.80 20.89 3.57
CA SER A 246 -17.24 21.14 3.78
C SER A 246 -18.10 19.89 3.84
N ALA A 247 -17.56 18.70 3.45
CA ALA A 247 -18.24 17.41 3.54
C ALA A 247 -17.56 16.49 4.56
N HIS A 248 -18.25 15.46 5.03
CA HIS A 248 -17.64 14.45 5.88
C HIS A 248 -16.87 13.40 5.05
N PRO A 249 -15.88 12.72 5.64
CA PRO A 249 -15.25 11.58 5.02
C PRO A 249 -16.20 10.41 4.81
N TYR A 250 -15.85 9.49 3.91
CA TYR A 250 -16.55 8.25 3.64
C TYR A 250 -15.60 7.07 3.75
N VAL A 251 -16.10 5.94 4.28
CA VAL A 251 -15.34 4.67 4.36
C VAL A 251 -16.05 3.61 3.52
N LEU A 252 -15.28 2.89 2.70
CA LEU A 252 -15.73 1.71 1.99
C LEU A 252 -15.00 0.49 2.54
N LEU A 253 -15.78 -0.57 2.86
CA LEU A 253 -15.28 -1.86 3.32
C LEU A 253 -15.98 -3.00 2.57
N ASN A 254 -15.41 -4.19 2.65
CA ASN A 254 -16.06 -5.46 2.32
C ASN A 254 -16.02 -6.36 3.56
N TYR A 255 -17.00 -6.20 4.45
CA TYR A 255 -17.03 -6.81 5.78
C TYR A 255 -17.63 -8.22 5.74
N THR A 256 -16.86 -9.23 6.18
CA THR A 256 -17.26 -10.65 6.24
C THR A 256 -17.35 -11.19 7.68
N GLY A 257 -16.97 -10.41 8.67
CA GLY A 257 -16.98 -10.80 10.09
C GLY A 257 -15.70 -11.47 10.57
N LYS A 258 -14.64 -11.54 9.76
CA LYS A 258 -13.36 -12.11 10.16
C LYS A 258 -12.58 -11.15 11.08
N PRO A 259 -11.67 -11.65 11.94
CA PRO A 259 -10.80 -10.80 12.77
C PRO A 259 -10.03 -9.74 11.95
N ARG A 260 -9.61 -10.09 10.73
CA ARG A 260 -8.95 -9.18 9.80
C ARG A 260 -9.86 -8.01 9.40
N ASP A 261 -11.15 -8.24 9.21
CA ASP A 261 -12.08 -7.18 8.81
C ASP A 261 -12.27 -6.15 9.91
N VAL A 262 -12.17 -6.57 11.18
CA VAL A 262 -12.16 -5.65 12.33
C VAL A 262 -10.91 -4.77 12.33
N GLN A 263 -9.76 -5.33 11.98
CA GLN A 263 -8.51 -4.57 11.83
C GLN A 263 -8.62 -3.58 10.66
N THR A 264 -9.18 -4.01 9.52
CA THR A 264 -9.42 -3.15 8.35
C THR A 264 -10.40 -2.02 8.71
N LEU A 265 -11.49 -2.32 9.45
CA LEU A 265 -12.41 -1.28 9.94
C LEU A 265 -11.68 -0.25 10.82
N ALA A 266 -10.82 -0.70 11.72
CA ALA A 266 -10.02 0.18 12.56
C ALA A 266 -9.03 1.01 11.74
N HIS A 267 -8.41 0.42 10.73
CA HIS A 267 -7.50 1.10 9.81
C HIS A 267 -8.22 2.25 9.08
N GLU A 268 -9.31 1.94 8.40
CA GLU A 268 -10.06 2.94 7.62
C GLU A 268 -10.70 4.02 8.51
N LEU A 269 -11.16 3.66 9.71
CA LEU A 269 -11.63 4.65 10.68
C LEU A 269 -10.50 5.52 11.25
N GLY A 270 -9.27 5.00 11.33
CA GLY A 270 -8.10 5.80 11.67
C GLY A 270 -7.88 6.92 10.67
N HIS A 271 -7.92 6.61 9.36
CA HIS A 271 -7.95 7.62 8.30
C HIS A 271 -9.14 8.56 8.43
N GLY A 272 -10.34 8.01 8.64
CA GLY A 272 -11.56 8.80 8.78
C GLY A 272 -11.51 9.81 9.91
N VAL A 273 -10.95 9.44 11.06
CA VAL A 273 -10.72 10.36 12.19
C VAL A 273 -9.73 11.45 11.82
N HIS A 274 -8.60 11.09 11.21
CA HIS A 274 -7.60 12.05 10.74
C HIS A 274 -8.20 13.05 9.75
N GLN A 275 -8.87 12.55 8.73
CA GLN A 275 -9.54 13.37 7.72
C GLN A 275 -10.63 14.27 8.31
N SER A 276 -11.38 13.77 9.31
CA SER A 276 -12.39 14.58 10.01
C SER A 276 -11.78 15.73 10.80
N LEU A 277 -10.66 15.50 11.47
CA LEU A 277 -9.93 16.54 12.21
C LEU A 277 -9.24 17.54 11.28
N ALA A 278 -8.75 17.08 10.13
CA ALA A 278 -8.11 17.92 9.12
C ALA A 278 -9.09 18.88 8.40
N ARG A 279 -10.42 18.72 8.57
CA ARG A 279 -11.43 19.62 7.97
C ARG A 279 -11.35 21.06 8.42
N GLU A 280 -10.70 21.33 9.56
CA GLU A 280 -10.43 22.68 10.03
C GLU A 280 -9.34 23.40 9.23
N GLN A 281 -8.55 22.63 8.46
CA GLN A 281 -7.56 23.15 7.54
C GLN A 281 -8.20 23.71 6.27
N SER A 282 -7.46 24.54 5.53
CA SER A 282 -7.90 25.01 4.22
C SER A 282 -8.01 23.85 3.22
N ILE A 283 -8.70 24.09 2.10
CA ILE A 283 -8.81 23.11 1.02
C ILE A 283 -7.44 22.63 0.50
N PHE A 284 -6.40 23.47 0.61
CA PHE A 284 -5.04 23.14 0.17
C PHE A 284 -4.24 22.33 1.19
N HIS A 285 -4.60 22.39 2.48
CA HIS A 285 -3.92 21.69 3.57
C HIS A 285 -4.72 20.48 4.12
N HIS A 286 -5.94 20.29 3.65
CA HIS A 286 -6.78 19.18 4.07
C HIS A 286 -6.24 17.83 3.59
N GLY A 287 -5.58 17.78 2.44
CA GLY A 287 -4.94 16.58 1.91
C GLY A 287 -3.67 16.24 2.67
N THR A 288 -3.47 14.97 2.98
CA THR A 288 -2.31 14.48 3.71
C THR A 288 -1.29 13.86 2.73
N PRO A 289 0.00 14.23 2.79
CA PRO A 289 1.02 13.54 2.01
C PRO A 289 1.14 12.07 2.43
N LEU A 290 1.56 11.19 1.49
CA LEU A 290 1.62 9.73 1.72
C LEU A 290 2.51 9.36 2.92
N THR A 291 3.57 10.12 3.19
CA THR A 291 4.47 9.92 4.33
C THR A 291 3.78 9.92 5.69
N THR A 292 2.69 10.64 5.83
CA THR A 292 1.92 10.78 7.08
C THR A 292 0.51 10.21 7.00
N ALA A 293 0.07 9.76 5.82
CA ALA A 293 -1.28 9.26 5.61
C ALA A 293 -1.57 8.01 6.47
N GLU A 294 -0.66 7.03 6.46
CA GLU A 294 -0.84 5.75 7.16
C GLU A 294 -0.55 5.82 8.67
N MET A 295 -0.04 6.94 9.19
CA MET A 295 0.24 7.09 10.61
C MET A 295 -1.03 6.92 11.46
N ALA A 296 -2.12 7.57 11.07
CA ALA A 296 -3.38 7.53 11.82
C ALA A 296 -4.11 6.18 11.68
N SER A 297 -4.07 5.57 10.50
CA SER A 297 -4.70 4.27 10.22
C SER A 297 -4.01 3.14 10.99
N VAL A 298 -2.68 3.03 10.89
CA VAL A 298 -1.89 2.02 11.60
C VAL A 298 -1.97 2.23 13.11
N PHE A 299 -2.04 3.47 13.57
CA PHE A 299 -2.24 3.76 14.99
C PHE A 299 -3.61 3.25 15.48
N GLY A 300 -4.69 3.55 14.77
CA GLY A 300 -6.03 3.06 15.10
C GLY A 300 -6.12 1.53 15.09
N GLU A 301 -5.53 0.90 14.09
CA GLU A 301 -5.41 -0.55 13.99
C GLU A 301 -4.65 -1.15 15.19
N MET A 302 -3.53 -0.53 15.61
CA MET A 302 -2.75 -1.00 16.75
C MET A 302 -3.51 -0.90 18.08
N LEU A 303 -4.34 0.13 18.28
CA LEU A 303 -5.21 0.26 19.45
C LEU A 303 -6.19 -0.92 19.56
N VAL A 304 -6.83 -1.27 18.43
CA VAL A 304 -7.75 -2.40 18.36
C VAL A 304 -7.01 -3.73 18.54
N PHE A 305 -5.86 -3.90 17.90
CA PHE A 305 -5.02 -5.09 18.11
C PHE A 305 -4.65 -5.30 19.57
N GLN A 306 -4.20 -4.25 20.27
CA GLN A 306 -3.88 -4.33 21.70
C GLN A 306 -5.10 -4.72 22.55
N ARG A 307 -6.29 -4.25 22.19
CA ARG A 307 -7.51 -4.63 22.89
C ARG A 307 -7.90 -6.08 22.60
N LEU A 308 -7.81 -6.54 21.35
CA LEU A 308 -7.99 -7.95 20.99
C LEU A 308 -7.06 -8.86 21.82
N MET A 309 -5.78 -8.50 21.88
CA MET A 309 -4.77 -9.23 22.66
C MET A 309 -5.05 -9.27 24.16
N ARG A 310 -5.66 -8.23 24.71
CA ARG A 310 -6.06 -8.18 26.14
C ARG A 310 -7.30 -9.03 26.41
N ASN A 311 -8.23 -9.08 25.48
CA ASN A 311 -9.50 -9.78 25.62
C ASN A 311 -9.40 -11.28 25.33
N GLU A 312 -8.39 -11.71 24.53
CA GLU A 312 -8.20 -13.12 24.19
C GLU A 312 -7.56 -13.88 25.36
N GLU A 313 -8.24 -14.88 25.88
CA GLU A 313 -7.80 -15.68 27.03
C GLU A 313 -7.02 -16.95 26.61
N ASP A 314 -7.31 -17.51 25.42
CA ASP A 314 -6.60 -18.70 24.92
C ASP A 314 -5.18 -18.31 24.44
N PRO A 315 -4.12 -18.86 25.07
CA PRO A 315 -2.74 -18.58 24.65
C PRO A 315 -2.45 -18.93 23.19
N ALA A 316 -3.12 -19.93 22.62
CA ALA A 316 -2.92 -20.34 21.24
C ALA A 316 -3.54 -19.33 20.25
N ASN A 317 -4.73 -18.79 20.57
CA ASN A 317 -5.33 -17.73 19.79
C ASN A 317 -4.51 -16.42 19.90
N ARG A 318 -4.02 -16.10 21.10
CA ARG A 318 -3.10 -14.96 21.29
C ARG A 318 -1.85 -15.09 20.45
N LEU A 319 -1.25 -16.28 20.39
CA LEU A 319 -0.10 -16.54 19.53
C LEU A 319 -0.44 -16.34 18.04
N ALA A 320 -1.60 -16.84 17.59
CA ALA A 320 -2.07 -16.67 16.22
C ALA A 320 -2.25 -15.20 15.86
N LEU A 321 -2.91 -14.41 16.72
CA LEU A 321 -3.06 -12.96 16.53
C LEU A 321 -1.71 -12.24 16.46
N LEU A 322 -0.77 -12.61 17.34
CA LEU A 322 0.56 -12.01 17.37
C LEU A 322 1.36 -12.32 16.09
N VAL A 323 1.34 -13.59 15.65
CA VAL A 323 2.04 -14.01 14.43
C VAL A 323 1.46 -13.30 13.19
N ALA A 324 0.13 -13.21 13.10
CA ALA A 324 -0.52 -12.49 12.01
C ALA A 324 -0.12 -10.99 12.01
N LYS A 325 -0.08 -10.34 13.19
CA LYS A 325 0.30 -8.93 13.30
C LYS A 325 1.77 -8.68 12.97
N ILE A 326 2.67 -9.58 13.38
CA ILE A 326 4.09 -9.48 13.01
C ILE A 326 4.27 -9.66 11.51
N ASP A 327 3.60 -10.65 10.90
CA ASP A 327 3.66 -10.90 9.45
C ASP A 327 3.21 -9.66 8.64
N ASP A 328 2.11 -9.05 9.06
CA ASP A 328 1.57 -7.82 8.49
C ASP A 328 2.53 -6.63 8.65
N THR A 329 3.13 -6.49 9.82
CA THR A 329 4.15 -5.45 10.08
C THR A 329 5.39 -5.65 9.21
N LEU A 330 5.86 -6.90 9.05
CA LEU A 330 6.97 -7.21 8.16
C LEU A 330 6.63 -6.91 6.69
N ALA A 331 5.40 -7.18 6.28
CA ALA A 331 4.93 -6.83 4.94
C ALA A 331 4.89 -5.30 4.74
N THR A 332 4.41 -4.56 5.73
CA THR A 332 4.31 -3.10 5.67
C THR A 332 5.68 -2.42 5.62
N VAL A 333 6.66 -2.89 6.38
CA VAL A 333 7.98 -2.23 6.48
C VAL A 333 8.97 -2.85 5.49
N PHE A 334 9.28 -4.13 5.63
CA PHE A 334 10.39 -4.78 4.91
C PHE A 334 10.02 -5.11 3.47
N ARG A 335 8.82 -5.62 3.22
CA ARG A 335 8.36 -5.92 1.87
C ARG A 335 8.22 -4.66 1.03
N GLN A 336 7.71 -3.56 1.59
CA GLN A 336 7.62 -2.28 0.87
C GLN A 336 9.00 -1.76 0.47
N VAL A 337 9.99 -1.85 1.36
CA VAL A 337 11.37 -1.48 1.01
C VAL A 337 11.97 -2.43 -0.03
N ALA A 338 11.70 -3.74 0.05
CA ALA A 338 12.15 -4.69 -0.98
C ALA A 338 11.53 -4.38 -2.35
N MET A 339 10.26 -3.96 -2.41
CA MET A 339 9.62 -3.50 -3.64
C MET A 339 10.24 -2.20 -4.16
N ASN A 340 10.51 -1.23 -3.28
CA ASN A 340 11.24 -0.02 -3.65
C ASN A 340 12.63 -0.35 -4.23
N ARG A 341 13.35 -1.35 -3.68
CA ARG A 341 14.64 -1.80 -4.24
C ARG A 341 14.49 -2.46 -5.60
N PHE A 342 13.41 -3.19 -5.81
CA PHE A 342 13.06 -3.72 -7.13
C PHE A 342 12.80 -2.58 -8.13
N GLU A 343 11.97 -1.62 -7.78
CA GLU A 343 11.70 -0.45 -8.63
C GLU A 343 12.97 0.33 -8.95
N HIS A 344 13.85 0.56 -7.96
CA HIS A 344 15.15 1.20 -8.18
C HIS A 344 15.97 0.46 -9.26
N ARG A 345 16.02 -0.85 -9.20
CA ARG A 345 16.76 -1.67 -10.16
C ARG A 345 16.18 -1.57 -11.57
N ILE A 346 14.88 -1.71 -11.73
CA ILE A 346 14.24 -1.66 -13.05
C ILE A 346 14.25 -0.24 -13.66
N HIS A 347 14.04 0.80 -12.86
CA HIS A 347 14.19 2.18 -13.32
C HIS A 347 15.62 2.48 -13.78
N THR A 348 16.61 2.06 -13.01
CA THR A 348 18.05 2.23 -13.35
C THR A 348 18.42 1.43 -14.58
N ALA A 349 18.05 0.15 -14.64
CA ALA A 349 18.34 -0.70 -15.79
C ALA A 349 17.67 -0.18 -17.08
N ARG A 350 16.40 0.23 -17.01
CA ARG A 350 15.68 0.78 -18.15
C ARG A 350 16.33 2.05 -18.72
N ARG A 351 16.81 2.93 -17.83
CA ARG A 351 17.50 4.18 -18.23
C ARG A 351 18.87 3.91 -18.89
N ASN A 352 19.61 2.93 -18.38
CA ASN A 352 20.98 2.68 -18.81
C ASN A 352 21.12 1.66 -19.94
N GLN A 353 20.19 0.70 -20.05
CA GLN A 353 20.29 -0.44 -20.95
C GLN A 353 19.20 -0.45 -22.05
N GLY A 354 18.17 0.40 -21.91
CA GLY A 354 17.03 0.41 -22.80
C GLY A 354 15.91 -0.54 -22.34
N GLU A 355 15.16 -1.10 -23.29
CA GLU A 355 14.01 -1.96 -23.01
C GLU A 355 14.43 -3.27 -22.34
N LEU A 356 13.75 -3.64 -21.26
CA LEU A 356 14.01 -4.84 -20.46
C LEU A 356 13.15 -6.01 -20.95
N GLN A 357 13.73 -7.20 -20.97
CA GLN A 357 13.01 -8.45 -21.21
C GLN A 357 12.35 -8.96 -19.92
N ALA A 358 11.37 -9.86 -20.04
CA ALA A 358 10.65 -10.43 -18.89
C ALA A 358 11.57 -11.15 -17.89
N ASP A 359 12.61 -11.83 -18.38
CA ASP A 359 13.59 -12.50 -17.54
C ASP A 359 14.49 -11.54 -16.76
N GLN A 360 14.74 -10.34 -17.27
CA GLN A 360 15.45 -9.29 -16.55
C GLN A 360 14.60 -8.73 -15.41
N PHE A 361 13.29 -8.51 -15.63
CA PHE A 361 12.37 -8.16 -14.54
C PHE A 361 12.35 -9.26 -13.47
N ALA A 362 12.22 -10.52 -13.90
CA ALA A 362 12.24 -11.69 -13.02
C ALA A 362 13.52 -11.76 -12.18
N ALA A 363 14.68 -11.56 -12.80
CA ALA A 363 15.97 -11.56 -12.10
C ALA A 363 16.06 -10.45 -11.04
N HIS A 364 15.68 -9.22 -11.38
CA HIS A 364 15.66 -8.09 -10.44
C HIS A 364 14.68 -8.32 -9.28
N TRP A 365 13.51 -8.90 -9.58
CA TRP A 365 12.54 -9.27 -8.56
C TRP A 365 13.12 -10.30 -7.59
N MET A 366 13.61 -11.42 -8.12
CA MET A 366 14.14 -12.51 -7.29
C MET A 366 15.32 -12.06 -6.43
N GLU A 367 16.23 -11.24 -6.95
CA GLU A 367 17.35 -10.70 -6.16
C GLU A 367 16.87 -9.92 -4.93
N THR A 368 15.88 -9.05 -5.07
CA THR A 368 15.39 -8.23 -3.96
C THR A 368 14.62 -9.06 -2.93
N GLN A 369 13.86 -10.06 -3.39
CA GLN A 369 13.14 -10.96 -2.51
C GLN A 369 14.09 -11.91 -1.76
N GLN A 370 15.09 -12.47 -2.45
CA GLN A 370 16.12 -13.31 -1.83
C GLN A 370 16.92 -12.53 -0.76
N ALA A 371 17.26 -11.28 -1.04
CA ALA A 371 17.94 -10.43 -0.07
C ALA A 371 17.08 -10.23 1.20
N MET A 372 15.79 -9.92 1.04
CA MET A 372 14.89 -9.69 2.17
C MET A 372 14.69 -10.94 3.04
N PHE A 373 14.55 -12.11 2.43
CA PHE A 373 14.29 -13.35 3.18
C PHE A 373 15.53 -14.03 3.75
N GLU A 374 16.73 -13.70 3.29
CA GLU A 374 17.99 -14.30 3.75
C GLU A 374 17.95 -15.84 3.86
N GLY A 375 17.35 -16.50 2.88
CA GLY A 375 17.20 -17.96 2.83
C GLY A 375 16.26 -18.56 3.87
N SER A 376 15.45 -17.78 4.57
CA SER A 376 14.44 -18.28 5.51
C SER A 376 13.15 -18.72 4.83
N VAL A 377 12.93 -18.31 3.59
CA VAL A 377 11.82 -18.69 2.74
C VAL A 377 12.41 -19.22 1.43
N THR A 378 11.95 -20.40 1.00
CA THR A 378 12.30 -20.96 -0.32
C THR A 378 11.41 -20.31 -1.37
N LEU A 379 12.03 -19.54 -2.27
CA LEU A 379 11.34 -18.93 -3.39
C LEU A 379 11.29 -19.92 -4.56
N GLY A 380 10.10 -20.37 -4.91
CA GLY A 380 9.92 -21.25 -6.05
C GLY A 380 10.14 -20.53 -7.40
N GLU A 381 10.41 -21.32 -8.47
CA GLU A 381 10.57 -20.75 -9.81
C GLU A 381 9.33 -19.97 -10.28
N HIS A 382 8.15 -20.35 -9.81
CA HIS A 382 6.90 -19.68 -10.11
C HIS A 382 6.90 -18.21 -9.60
N TYR A 383 7.53 -17.95 -8.46
CA TYR A 383 7.54 -16.63 -7.80
C TYR A 383 8.27 -15.53 -8.60
N GLN A 384 9.14 -15.92 -9.56
CA GLN A 384 9.85 -14.95 -10.41
C GLN A 384 8.97 -14.09 -11.31
N HIS A 385 7.70 -14.44 -11.47
CA HIS A 385 6.73 -13.70 -12.31
C HIS A 385 5.78 -12.80 -11.51
N TRP A 386 6.00 -12.65 -10.20
CA TRP A 386 5.11 -11.90 -9.30
C TRP A 386 5.50 -10.42 -9.14
N TRP A 387 6.39 -9.93 -10.02
CA TRP A 387 6.79 -8.52 -10.10
C TRP A 387 5.70 -7.60 -10.66
#